data_306ed7e75174b6328138e2e3088883ac
#
_entry.id   306ed7e75174b6328138e2e3088883ac
#
_cell.length_a   1.000
_cell.length_b   1.000
_cell.length_c   1.000
_cell.angle_alpha   90.00
_cell.angle_beta   90.00
_cell.angle_gamma   90.00
#
_symmetry.space_group_name_H-M   'P 1'
#
loop_
_entity.id
_entity.type
_entity.pdbx_description
1 polymer ?
#
loop_
_entity_poly.entity_id
_entity_poly.type
_entity_poly.pdbx_seq_one_letter_code
_entity_poly.pdbx_strand_id
1 'polypeptide(L)'
;AGRFARAFTAFGGLIAPAIMAAISLLLARSAKAAKIGLIAFGVICGLSLLLVVRNLFGFFFVLGCGLVSLALALIPKNANVARYSMLFIAITLLTAVFSRGDYLFVAEAQTAMGVMPSDTGQIAKQLFLPYWFWGGLIAVISIAILIFGVRGFFYSSKPNDAKPLPSDDAAA
;
A
#
# COMPACT_ATOMS: atom_id res chain seq x y z
N ALA A 1 25.02 -11.23 -1.12
CA ALA A 1 23.69 -11.64 -1.59
C ALA A 1 23.80 -12.12 -3.04
N GLY A 2 23.19 -13.28 -3.35
CA GLY A 2 23.19 -13.85 -4.70
C GLY A 2 22.46 -12.96 -5.71
N ARG A 3 22.71 -13.20 -7.01
CA ARG A 3 22.06 -12.46 -8.10
C ARG A 3 20.54 -12.43 -7.98
N PHE A 4 19.94 -13.58 -7.73
CA PHE A 4 18.49 -13.72 -7.56
C PHE A 4 17.92 -12.95 -6.36
N ALA A 5 18.66 -12.90 -5.24
CA ALA A 5 18.20 -12.17 -4.06
C ALA A 5 18.09 -10.65 -4.33
N ARG A 6 19.05 -10.07 -5.08
CA ARG A 6 19.01 -8.64 -5.45
C ARG A 6 17.86 -8.34 -6.41
N ALA A 7 17.67 -9.19 -7.44
CA ALA A 7 16.55 -9.03 -8.37
C ALA A 7 15.20 -9.14 -7.65
N PHE A 8 15.06 -10.10 -6.73
CA PHE A 8 13.83 -10.29 -5.95
C PHE A 8 13.55 -9.11 -5.02
N THR A 9 14.58 -8.54 -4.38
CA THR A 9 14.44 -7.35 -3.52
C THR A 9 13.98 -6.14 -4.34
N ALA A 10 14.61 -5.89 -5.51
CA ALA A 10 14.22 -4.80 -6.39
C ALA A 10 12.79 -4.96 -6.92
N PHE A 11 12.43 -6.17 -7.36
CA PHE A 11 11.07 -6.50 -7.81
C PHE A 11 10.03 -6.32 -6.71
N GLY A 12 10.32 -6.83 -5.51
CA GLY A 12 9.44 -6.67 -4.35
C GLY A 12 9.24 -5.21 -3.97
N GLY A 13 10.31 -4.40 -4.00
CA GLY A 13 10.23 -2.97 -3.70
C GLY A 13 9.36 -2.18 -4.67
N LEU A 14 9.36 -2.56 -5.95
CA LEU A 14 8.53 -1.91 -6.98
C LEU A 14 7.04 -2.28 -6.88
N ILE A 15 6.71 -3.52 -6.51
CA ILE A 15 5.32 -4.00 -6.41
C ILE A 15 4.71 -3.71 -5.04
N ALA A 16 5.51 -3.59 -3.99
CA ALA A 16 5.04 -3.40 -2.62
C ALA A 16 4.01 -2.26 -2.46
N PRO A 17 4.18 -1.06 -3.05
CA PRO A 17 3.19 0.01 -2.94
C PRO A 17 1.83 -0.38 -3.52
N ALA A 18 1.78 -1.11 -4.64
CA ALA A 18 0.55 -1.57 -5.26
C ALA A 18 -0.18 -2.60 -4.38
N ILE A 19 0.57 -3.54 -3.81
CA ILE A 19 0.02 -4.53 -2.86
C ILE A 19 -0.53 -3.83 -1.63
N MET A 20 0.23 -2.92 -1.05
CA MET A 20 -0.19 -2.19 0.16
C MET A 20 -1.38 -1.28 -0.11
N ALA A 21 -1.48 -0.64 -1.29
CA ALA A 21 -2.65 0.12 -1.71
C ALA A 21 -3.90 -0.78 -1.80
N ALA A 22 -3.79 -1.94 -2.44
CA ALA A 22 -4.89 -2.89 -2.56
C ALA A 22 -5.34 -3.43 -1.19
N ILE A 23 -4.40 -3.80 -0.32
CA ILE A 23 -4.69 -4.23 1.06
C ILE A 23 -5.39 -3.11 1.83
N SER A 24 -4.91 -1.86 1.75
CA SER A 24 -5.49 -0.71 2.42
C SER A 24 -6.92 -0.43 1.95
N LEU A 25 -7.19 -0.56 0.63
CA LEU A 25 -8.55 -0.46 0.08
C LEU A 25 -9.46 -1.55 0.65
N LEU A 26 -9.00 -2.79 0.69
CA LEU A 26 -9.78 -3.90 1.23
C LEU A 26 -10.04 -3.74 2.73
N LEU A 27 -9.09 -3.26 3.50
CA LEU A 27 -9.26 -2.97 4.93
C LEU A 27 -10.21 -1.78 5.17
N ALA A 28 -10.22 -0.78 4.29
CA ALA A 28 -11.13 0.36 4.39
C ALA A 28 -12.61 0.00 4.17
N ARG A 29 -12.95 -1.23 3.79
CA ARG A 29 -14.33 -1.71 3.60
C ARG A 29 -15.14 -1.69 4.89
N SER A 30 -14.53 -1.99 6.03
CA SER A 30 -15.21 -1.97 7.32
C SER A 30 -14.40 -1.21 8.37
N ALA A 31 -15.10 -0.56 9.29
CA ALA A 31 -14.46 0.18 10.37
C ALA A 31 -13.59 -0.71 11.26
N LYS A 32 -14.01 -1.97 11.51
CA LYS A 32 -13.23 -2.94 12.29
C LYS A 32 -11.93 -3.31 11.57
N ALA A 33 -12.01 -3.66 10.27
CA ALA A 33 -10.83 -4.02 9.49
C ALA A 33 -9.87 -2.84 9.35
N ALA A 34 -10.38 -1.63 9.11
CA ALA A 34 -9.56 -0.42 9.04
C ALA A 34 -8.82 -0.15 10.36
N LYS A 35 -9.51 -0.30 11.49
CA LYS A 35 -8.90 -0.18 12.82
C LYS A 35 -7.77 -1.19 13.03
N ILE A 36 -8.01 -2.46 12.69
CA ILE A 36 -6.99 -3.53 12.77
C ILE A 36 -5.80 -3.19 11.85
N GLY A 37 -6.06 -2.72 10.63
CA GLY A 37 -5.02 -2.33 9.68
C GLY A 37 -4.14 -1.20 10.20
N LEU A 38 -4.72 -0.16 10.80
CA LEU A 38 -3.97 0.95 11.41
C LEU A 38 -3.14 0.48 12.62
N ILE A 39 -3.68 -0.40 13.45
CA ILE A 39 -2.94 -0.99 14.59
C ILE A 39 -1.77 -1.83 14.06
N ALA A 40 -2.01 -2.70 13.09
CA ALA A 40 -0.97 -3.52 12.48
C ALA A 40 0.15 -2.66 11.88
N PHE A 41 -0.20 -1.59 11.18
CA PHE A 41 0.77 -0.64 10.63
C PHE A 41 1.58 0.04 11.75
N GLY A 42 0.95 0.49 12.82
CA GLY A 42 1.63 1.07 13.97
C GLY A 42 2.59 0.10 14.65
N VAL A 43 2.18 -1.18 14.79
CA VAL A 43 3.04 -2.26 15.34
C VAL A 43 4.23 -2.51 14.41
N ILE A 44 4.02 -2.58 13.09
CA ILE A 44 5.10 -2.77 12.11
C ILE A 44 6.09 -1.60 12.18
N CYS A 45 5.62 -0.36 12.32
CA CYS A 45 6.48 0.80 12.54
C CYS A 45 7.32 0.63 13.83
N GLY A 46 6.70 0.23 14.94
CA GLY A 46 7.40 -0.04 16.19
C GLY A 46 8.48 -1.12 16.07
N LEU A 47 8.16 -2.23 15.42
CA LEU A 47 9.14 -3.29 15.15
C LEU A 47 10.28 -2.80 14.24
N SER A 48 9.95 -2.00 13.23
CA SER A 48 10.95 -1.42 12.32
C SER A 48 11.93 -0.49 13.06
N LEU A 49 11.45 0.28 14.04
CA LEU A 49 12.30 1.12 14.90
C LEU A 49 13.32 0.29 15.68
N LEU A 50 12.90 -0.87 16.18
CA LEU A 50 13.78 -1.74 16.97
C LEU A 50 14.80 -2.50 16.12
N LEU A 51 14.41 -2.94 14.91
CA LEU A 51 15.19 -3.88 14.13
C LEU A 51 16.00 -3.24 12.99
N VAL A 52 15.49 -2.15 12.39
CA VAL A 52 15.98 -1.66 11.10
C VAL A 52 16.46 -0.22 11.15
N VAL A 53 15.74 0.66 11.84
CA VAL A 53 16.00 2.10 11.79
C VAL A 53 17.18 2.45 12.68
N ARG A 54 18.26 2.99 12.07
CA ARG A 54 19.51 3.34 12.77
C ARG A 54 19.90 4.81 12.63
N ASN A 55 19.10 5.64 11.98
CA ASN A 55 19.35 7.07 11.85
C ASN A 55 18.30 7.88 12.61
N LEU A 56 18.70 9.03 13.16
CA LEU A 56 17.83 9.89 13.97
C LEU A 56 16.60 10.39 13.21
N PHE A 57 16.78 10.83 11.97
CA PHE A 57 15.65 11.34 11.17
C PHE A 57 14.63 10.22 10.91
N GLY A 58 15.08 9.05 10.45
CA GLY A 58 14.22 7.88 10.23
C GLY A 58 13.52 7.45 11.52
N PHE A 59 14.21 7.51 12.66
CA PHE A 59 13.65 7.17 13.96
C PHE A 59 12.45 8.05 14.29
N PHE A 60 12.60 9.37 14.28
CA PHE A 60 11.50 10.28 14.58
C PHE A 60 10.37 10.22 13.55
N PHE A 61 10.71 10.05 12.27
CA PHE A 61 9.71 9.93 11.22
C PHE A 61 8.86 8.65 11.37
N VAL A 62 9.48 7.49 11.53
CA VAL A 62 8.77 6.21 11.69
C VAL A 62 8.00 6.16 13.01
N LEU A 63 8.58 6.71 14.08
CA LEU A 63 7.90 6.87 15.37
C LEU A 63 6.63 7.72 15.21
N GLY A 64 6.73 8.88 14.57
CA GLY A 64 5.59 9.76 14.29
C GLY A 64 4.50 9.05 13.48
N CYS A 65 4.85 8.37 12.40
CA CYS A 65 3.91 7.61 11.60
C CYS A 65 3.21 6.50 12.40
N GLY A 66 3.96 5.78 13.22
CA GLY A 66 3.42 4.73 14.08
C GLY A 66 2.46 5.27 15.14
N LEU A 67 2.85 6.34 15.84
CA LEU A 67 2.02 6.99 16.86
C LEU A 67 0.74 7.58 16.26
N VAL A 68 0.82 8.28 15.13
CA VAL A 68 -0.35 8.83 14.44
C VAL A 68 -1.29 7.70 14.02
N SER A 69 -0.77 6.62 13.47
CA SER A 69 -1.58 5.47 13.07
C SER A 69 -2.32 4.83 14.24
N LEU A 70 -1.63 4.62 15.37
CA LEU A 70 -2.23 4.10 16.60
C LEU A 70 -3.24 5.09 17.20
N ALA A 71 -2.92 6.39 17.20
CA ALA A 71 -3.84 7.42 17.66
C ALA A 71 -5.14 7.42 16.85
N LEU A 72 -5.07 7.39 15.52
CA LEU A 72 -6.23 7.32 14.63
C LEU A 72 -7.04 6.03 14.80
N ALA A 73 -6.41 4.94 15.22
CA ALA A 73 -7.09 3.68 15.50
C ALA A 73 -7.78 3.66 16.87
N LEU A 74 -7.20 4.27 17.90
CA LEU A 74 -7.59 4.04 19.30
C LEU A 74 -8.38 5.18 19.92
N ILE A 75 -8.07 6.45 19.57
CA ILE A 75 -8.64 7.63 20.23
C ILE A 75 -10.06 7.96 19.73
N PRO A 76 -10.37 7.96 18.41
CA PRO A 76 -11.67 8.42 17.95
C PRO A 76 -12.82 7.50 18.39
N LYS A 77 -13.88 8.09 18.93
CA LYS A 77 -15.13 7.38 19.20
C LYS A 77 -15.90 7.03 17.92
N ASN A 78 -15.69 7.80 16.85
CA ASN A 78 -16.33 7.55 15.57
C ASN A 78 -15.53 6.51 14.77
N ALA A 79 -16.14 5.36 14.54
CA ALA A 79 -15.55 4.25 13.80
C ALA A 79 -15.17 4.59 12.34
N ASN A 80 -15.79 5.63 11.76
CA ASN A 80 -15.50 6.06 10.39
C ASN A 80 -14.14 6.74 10.25
N VAL A 81 -13.57 7.30 11.32
CA VAL A 81 -12.24 7.94 11.27
C VAL A 81 -11.19 6.95 10.81
N ALA A 82 -11.15 5.75 11.38
CA ALA A 82 -10.21 4.70 10.97
C ALA A 82 -10.40 4.31 9.49
N ARG A 83 -11.66 4.24 9.02
CA ARG A 83 -12.00 3.93 7.64
C ARG A 83 -11.49 5.01 6.68
N TYR A 84 -11.73 6.28 6.98
CA TYR A 84 -11.25 7.40 6.15
C TYR A 84 -9.73 7.52 6.17
N SER A 85 -9.09 7.27 7.30
CA SER A 85 -7.63 7.23 7.40
C SER A 85 -7.04 6.13 6.52
N MET A 86 -7.65 4.96 6.53
CA MET A 86 -7.22 3.83 5.67
C MET A 86 -7.43 4.12 4.19
N LEU A 87 -8.54 4.78 3.82
CA LEU A 87 -8.77 5.26 2.45
C LEU A 87 -7.74 6.30 2.03
N PHE A 88 -7.39 7.23 2.89
CA PHE A 88 -6.35 8.23 2.62
C PHE A 88 -5.00 7.56 2.33
N ILE A 89 -4.59 6.59 3.17
CA ILE A 89 -3.37 5.82 2.96
C ILE A 89 -3.44 5.09 1.62
N ALA A 90 -4.55 4.44 1.30
CA ALA A 90 -4.74 3.72 0.05
C ALA A 90 -4.60 4.63 -1.17
N ILE A 91 -5.24 5.80 -1.15
CA ILE A 91 -5.16 6.78 -2.25
C ILE A 91 -3.74 7.32 -2.40
N THR A 92 -3.07 7.63 -1.30
CA THR A 92 -1.67 8.10 -1.32
C THR A 92 -0.74 7.05 -1.94
N LEU A 93 -0.88 5.78 -1.55
CA LEU A 93 -0.09 4.68 -2.11
C LEU A 93 -0.42 4.45 -3.59
N LEU A 94 -1.69 4.54 -3.97
CA LEU A 94 -2.14 4.41 -5.35
C LEU A 94 -1.52 5.53 -6.22
N THR A 95 -1.57 6.77 -5.76
CA THR A 95 -0.91 7.90 -6.43
C THR A 95 0.60 7.68 -6.54
N ALA A 96 1.24 7.14 -5.50
CA ALA A 96 2.67 6.83 -5.51
C ALA A 96 3.04 5.77 -6.56
N VAL A 97 2.17 4.79 -6.83
CA VAL A 97 2.38 3.80 -7.90
C VAL A 97 2.39 4.48 -9.27
N PHE A 98 1.42 5.36 -9.53
CA PHE A 98 1.33 6.06 -10.81
C PHE A 98 2.42 7.10 -11.00
N SER A 99 2.81 7.84 -9.97
CA SER A 99 3.87 8.85 -10.05
C SER A 99 5.26 8.26 -10.30
N ARG A 100 5.44 6.95 -10.12
CA ARG A 100 6.69 6.23 -10.43
C ARG A 100 6.71 5.59 -11.82
N GLY A 101 5.70 5.83 -12.65
CA GLY A 101 5.61 5.24 -13.99
C GLY A 101 6.88 5.50 -14.82
N ASP A 102 7.37 6.72 -14.82
CA ASP A 102 8.58 7.10 -15.56
C ASP A 102 9.82 6.33 -15.07
N TYR A 103 9.93 6.12 -13.76
CA TYR A 103 11.05 5.40 -13.15
C TYR A 103 11.15 3.93 -13.58
N LEU A 104 10.02 3.30 -13.94
CA LEU A 104 9.99 1.91 -14.40
C LEU A 104 10.68 1.73 -15.77
N PHE A 105 10.77 2.80 -16.56
CA PHE A 105 11.32 2.78 -17.93
C PHE A 105 12.68 3.47 -18.03
N VAL A 106 13.36 3.72 -16.92
CA VAL A 106 14.69 4.32 -16.87
C VAL A 106 15.72 3.25 -16.47
N ALA A 107 16.81 3.12 -17.25
CA ALA A 107 17.87 2.16 -16.94
C ALA A 107 18.73 2.59 -15.75
N GLU A 108 18.92 3.91 -15.60
CA GLU A 108 19.78 4.52 -14.58
C GLU A 108 19.05 5.66 -13.90
N ALA A 109 19.19 5.77 -12.58
CA ALA A 109 18.61 6.83 -11.77
C ALA A 109 19.73 7.72 -11.22
N GLN A 110 19.53 9.02 -11.25
CA GLN A 110 20.40 9.97 -10.56
C GLN A 110 20.06 9.98 -9.07
N THR A 111 21.05 9.66 -8.25
CA THR A 111 20.92 9.66 -6.79
C THR A 111 21.91 10.67 -6.19
N ALA A 112 21.76 10.98 -4.92
CA ALA A 112 22.70 11.84 -4.19
C ALA A 112 24.14 11.29 -4.17
N MET A 113 24.32 9.99 -4.45
CA MET A 113 25.63 9.31 -4.55
C MET A 113 26.13 9.16 -5.99
N GLY A 114 25.44 9.75 -6.97
CA GLY A 114 25.77 9.65 -8.39
C GLY A 114 24.77 8.81 -9.19
N VAL A 115 25.15 8.47 -10.43
CA VAL A 115 24.32 7.65 -11.32
C VAL A 115 24.39 6.20 -10.89
N MET A 116 23.24 5.62 -10.55
CA MET A 116 23.11 4.23 -10.15
C MET A 116 22.08 3.51 -11.04
N PRO A 117 22.24 2.18 -11.28
CA PRO A 117 21.21 1.43 -11.98
C PRO A 117 19.86 1.55 -11.26
N SER A 118 18.80 1.83 -12.00
CA SER A 118 17.42 1.78 -11.45
C SER A 118 17.07 0.36 -10.98
N ASP A 119 15.97 0.19 -10.26
CA ASP A 119 15.54 -1.14 -9.82
C ASP A 119 15.25 -2.05 -11.01
N THR A 120 14.61 -1.55 -12.08
CA THR A 120 14.42 -2.27 -13.34
C THR A 120 15.72 -2.56 -14.06
N GLY A 121 16.68 -1.63 -14.03
CA GLY A 121 18.04 -1.81 -14.52
C GLY A 121 18.81 -2.88 -13.74
N GLN A 122 18.64 -2.95 -12.42
CA GLN A 122 19.22 -4.00 -11.58
C GLN A 122 18.62 -5.37 -11.91
N ILE A 123 17.30 -5.48 -12.10
CA ILE A 123 16.64 -6.71 -12.49
C ILE A 123 17.16 -7.16 -13.87
N ALA A 124 17.22 -6.26 -14.83
CA ALA A 124 17.71 -6.54 -16.20
C ALA A 124 19.14 -7.08 -16.19
N LYS A 125 20.05 -6.50 -15.41
CA LYS A 125 21.43 -6.97 -15.25
C LYS A 125 21.55 -8.38 -14.65
N GLN A 126 20.52 -8.83 -13.90
CA GLN A 126 20.54 -10.13 -13.23
C GLN A 126 19.83 -11.23 -14.03
N LEU A 127 18.80 -10.88 -14.84
CA LEU A 127 17.86 -11.83 -15.45
C LEU A 127 17.81 -11.77 -16.98
N PHE A 128 18.82 -11.18 -17.65
CA PHE A 128 19.05 -11.21 -19.11
C PHE A 128 18.01 -10.57 -20.03
N LEU A 129 16.91 -9.99 -19.51
CA LEU A 129 15.94 -9.27 -20.33
C LEU A 129 16.13 -7.75 -20.19
N PRO A 130 15.76 -6.95 -21.21
CA PRO A 130 15.93 -5.50 -21.15
C PRO A 130 15.07 -4.87 -20.07
N TYR A 131 15.54 -3.76 -19.50
CA TYR A 131 14.88 -3.07 -18.36
C TYR A 131 13.43 -2.66 -18.66
N TRP A 132 13.14 -2.24 -19.90
CA TRP A 132 11.79 -1.85 -20.32
C TRP A 132 10.79 -3.02 -20.28
N PHE A 133 11.24 -4.25 -20.54
CA PHE A 133 10.41 -5.44 -20.40
C PHE A 133 9.99 -5.66 -18.94
N TRP A 134 10.95 -5.56 -18.02
CA TRP A 134 10.70 -5.70 -16.59
C TRP A 134 9.84 -4.55 -16.07
N GLY A 135 10.07 -3.30 -16.55
CA GLY A 135 9.24 -2.16 -16.25
C GLY A 135 7.78 -2.37 -16.68
N GLY A 136 7.56 -2.83 -17.91
CA GLY A 136 6.23 -3.17 -18.43
C GLY A 136 5.55 -4.27 -17.65
N LEU A 137 6.27 -5.35 -17.33
CA LEU A 137 5.73 -6.46 -16.53
C LEU A 137 5.29 -5.99 -15.14
N ILE A 138 6.11 -5.20 -14.45
CA ILE A 138 5.81 -4.64 -13.13
C ILE A 138 4.60 -3.71 -13.22
N ALA A 139 4.53 -2.85 -14.25
CA ALA A 139 3.39 -1.97 -14.47
C ALA A 139 2.08 -2.76 -14.63
N VAL A 140 2.06 -3.79 -15.47
CA VAL A 140 0.89 -4.64 -15.69
C VAL A 140 0.47 -5.36 -14.41
N ILE A 141 1.41 -5.94 -13.68
CA ILE A 141 1.13 -6.61 -12.39
C ILE A 141 0.58 -5.60 -11.37
N SER A 142 1.18 -4.42 -11.26
CA SER A 142 0.73 -3.37 -10.34
C SER A 142 -0.70 -2.91 -10.67
N ILE A 143 -1.00 -2.68 -11.95
CA ILE A 143 -2.35 -2.31 -12.42
C ILE A 143 -3.35 -3.43 -12.10
N ALA A 144 -3.00 -4.69 -12.37
CA ALA A 144 -3.87 -5.82 -12.06
C ALA A 144 -4.19 -5.92 -10.55
N ILE A 145 -3.18 -5.75 -9.69
CA ILE A 145 -3.35 -5.72 -8.23
C ILE A 145 -4.26 -4.57 -7.81
N LEU A 146 -4.08 -3.38 -8.36
CA LEU A 146 -4.91 -2.22 -8.05
C LEU A 146 -6.35 -2.40 -8.51
N ILE A 147 -6.58 -2.93 -9.72
CA ILE A 147 -7.92 -3.25 -10.21
C ILE A 147 -8.61 -4.26 -9.26
N PHE A 148 -7.88 -5.28 -8.82
CA PHE A 148 -8.42 -6.24 -7.85
C PHE A 148 -8.77 -5.58 -6.52
N GLY A 149 -7.91 -4.70 -5.98
CA GLY A 149 -8.16 -3.93 -4.77
C GLY A 149 -9.39 -3.03 -4.87
N VAL A 150 -9.50 -2.27 -5.97
CA VAL A 150 -10.63 -1.37 -6.24
C VAL A 150 -11.94 -2.15 -6.42
N ARG A 151 -11.93 -3.20 -7.25
CA ARG A 151 -13.10 -4.08 -7.42
C ARG A 151 -13.53 -4.70 -6.09
N GLY A 152 -12.55 -5.20 -5.32
CA GLY A 152 -12.80 -5.75 -4.01
C GLY A 152 -13.46 -4.73 -3.08
N PHE A 153 -13.01 -3.48 -3.07
CA PHE A 153 -13.59 -2.40 -2.28
C PHE A 153 -15.06 -2.17 -2.65
N PHE A 154 -15.41 -2.03 -3.92
CA PHE A 154 -16.77 -1.74 -4.38
C PHE A 154 -17.72 -2.93 -4.31
N TYR A 155 -17.25 -4.15 -4.57
CA TYR A 155 -18.12 -5.34 -4.57
C TYR A 155 -18.77 -5.61 -3.23
N SER A 156 -18.14 -5.26 -2.12
CA SER A 156 -18.69 -5.44 -0.77
C SER A 156 -19.52 -4.26 -0.27
N SER A 157 -19.58 -3.17 -1.04
CA SER A 157 -20.42 -2.00 -0.70
C SER A 157 -21.85 -2.15 -1.21
N LYS A 158 -22.28 -3.31 -1.72
CA LYS A 158 -23.70 -3.58 -1.98
C LYS A 158 -24.44 -3.57 -0.62
N PRO A 159 -25.43 -2.69 -0.45
CA PRO A 159 -26.25 -2.67 0.76
C PRO A 159 -27.05 -3.98 0.84
N ASN A 160 -26.67 -4.87 1.74
CA ASN A 160 -27.46 -6.08 1.99
C ASN A 160 -28.49 -5.85 3.11
N ASP A 161 -28.95 -4.62 3.29
CA ASP A 161 -29.92 -4.24 4.32
C ASP A 161 -30.94 -3.24 3.80
N ALA A 162 -31.57 -3.55 2.68
CA ALA A 162 -32.96 -3.12 2.52
C ALA A 162 -33.82 -4.07 3.35
N LYS A 163 -33.82 -3.88 4.69
CA LYS A 163 -34.87 -4.46 5.54
C LYS A 163 -36.20 -3.98 4.95
N PRO A 164 -37.11 -4.87 4.53
CA PRO A 164 -38.41 -4.45 4.05
C PRO A 164 -39.05 -3.56 5.11
N LEU A 165 -39.53 -2.40 4.71
CA LEU A 165 -40.36 -1.58 5.58
C LEU A 165 -41.53 -2.46 6.06
N PRO A 166 -41.92 -2.41 7.35
CA PRO A 166 -43.10 -3.10 7.83
C PRO A 166 -44.27 -2.66 6.92
N SER A 167 -44.99 -3.62 6.37
CA SER A 167 -46.20 -3.33 5.64
C SER A 167 -47.23 -2.71 6.61
N ASP A 168 -47.80 -1.58 6.20
CA ASP A 168 -48.81 -0.85 6.94
C ASP A 168 -50.14 -1.64 7.11
N ASP A 169 -50.15 -2.93 6.78
CA ASP A 169 -51.36 -3.80 6.85
C ASP A 169 -51.68 -4.32 8.25
N ALA A 170 -51.00 -3.83 9.31
CA ALA A 170 -51.26 -4.24 10.69
C ALA A 170 -52.14 -3.21 11.47
N ALA A 171 -52.77 -2.25 10.80
CA ALA A 171 -53.64 -1.25 11.39
C ALA A 171 -54.99 -1.21 10.68
N ALA A 172 -55.73 -2.36 10.67
CA ALA A 172 -57.14 -2.43 10.37
C ALA A 172 -57.86 -3.37 11.32
#